data_ad4d5a15a5db4e8054b8fe8d8735abdc
#
_entry.id   ad4d5a15a5db4e8054b8fe8d8735abdc
#
_cell.length_a   1.000
_cell.length_b   1.000
_cell.length_c   1.000
_cell.angle_alpha   90.00
_cell.angle_beta   90.00
_cell.angle_gamma   90.00
#
_symmetry.space_group_name_H-M   'P 1'
#
loop_
_entity.id
_entity.type
_entity.pdbx_description
1 polymer ?
#
loop_
_entity_poly.entity_id
_entity_poly.type
_entity_poly.pdbx_seq_one_letter_code
_entity_poly.pdbx_strand_id
1 'polypeptide(L)'
;MKKFLSLILVLAMVFSLAACGNNQPPAEPETPETPETPETPEEPGIADSLTLHVGAYPDTIDPALNSAVDGATYIIHAFAGLVGYQQKEDGSLELYPDLAKELPVGKERDDGKVEYVYELKDGLKWSDGSDLTAHDFVYAWNRAANPETAADYGYMFEVVDGYAEMTEMDDEGNLVNPDAKLNVTASEDGKTLTVVLPVDVPYFNELVAFPTYMPVKAEVAEGNDAWATAADTYIGNGPYKVVEFSQSQLIMQKNEYYHDADRVITNELVFAFNDDDTSTLANFQNGSYLFIDQVPNDEIKSLQEQYPDEFFIEGQLGTYYVSFNVNDENFKAFGEADKAKIRKALGLMIDRTYIVEEIGQAGQVPAAGFVPMGLTEPDGKTEYIAKNGPNGDGAGYYSVDPDDYEKNCEEAVALLREVAESTGLYTVDENGVVSKEFPTIAYLTNEGTGHEAIAINLQATFAQYGINMTIEKQEWATFLNTRKNGDYSVARNGWLGDYNDPISFLDMWITTSGNNDSQFGKGEHATYAGYTYKGEGGKTWAESYDKIISEVKASKDPEERFALMHEAENILMETGAICPIYYYTDIFMKSTDLQGAFASPLGYKYFMYAYVEE
;
A
#
# COMPACT_ATOMS: atom_id res chain seq x y z
N MET A 1 -26.05 -47.63 -34.25
CA MET A 1 -27.39 -48.06 -34.74
C MET A 1 -28.41 -47.04 -34.30
N LYS A 2 -29.12 -46.52 -35.32
CA LYS A 2 -30.45 -45.90 -35.34
C LYS A 2 -30.63 -44.69 -34.40
N LYS A 3 -30.66 -43.48 -34.90
CA LYS A 3 -31.57 -42.78 -35.85
C LYS A 3 -32.90 -42.31 -35.22
N PHE A 4 -33.15 -41.01 -35.44
CA PHE A 4 -34.37 -40.32 -35.86
C PHE A 4 -35.16 -39.68 -34.71
N LEU A 5 -35.84 -38.56 -34.82
CA LEU A 5 -36.16 -37.61 -35.91
C LEU A 5 -36.77 -36.35 -35.33
N SER A 6 -36.50 -35.25 -35.97
CA SER A 6 -37.12 -33.94 -36.04
C SER A 6 -38.65 -33.88 -35.84
N LEU A 7 -39.18 -32.76 -35.37
CA LEU A 7 -40.41 -32.22 -35.92
C LEU A 7 -40.44 -30.68 -35.85
N ILE A 8 -40.51 -30.09 -37.02
CA ILE A 8 -40.82 -28.70 -37.35
C ILE A 8 -42.36 -28.56 -37.32
N LEU A 9 -42.88 -27.47 -36.76
CA LEU A 9 -44.26 -27.08 -37.06
C LEU A 9 -44.33 -25.58 -37.41
N VAL A 10 -44.54 -25.37 -38.71
CA VAL A 10 -44.95 -24.10 -39.36
C VAL A 10 -46.45 -23.96 -39.17
N LEU A 11 -46.98 -22.81 -38.80
CA LEU A 11 -48.40 -22.50 -38.88
C LEU A 11 -48.64 -21.33 -39.79
N ALA A 12 -49.41 -21.60 -40.83
CA ALA A 12 -49.78 -20.71 -41.91
C ALA A 12 -50.96 -19.81 -41.55
N MET A 13 -50.97 -18.64 -42.19
CA MET A 13 -52.09 -17.69 -42.24
C MET A 13 -53.33 -18.27 -42.91
N VAL A 14 -54.49 -17.84 -42.43
CA VAL A 14 -55.74 -17.93 -43.19
C VAL A 14 -56.33 -16.54 -43.35
N PHE A 15 -56.39 -16.09 -44.61
CA PHE A 15 -57.21 -14.98 -45.06
C PHE A 15 -58.67 -15.46 -45.25
N SER A 16 -59.61 -14.61 -44.85
CA SER A 16 -61.00 -14.70 -45.44
C SER A 16 -61.52 -13.29 -45.69
N LEU A 17 -61.72 -13.04 -46.98
CA LEU A 17 -62.45 -11.91 -47.53
C LEU A 17 -63.94 -12.20 -47.47
N ALA A 18 -64.74 -11.22 -47.09
CA ALA A 18 -66.12 -11.12 -47.56
C ALA A 18 -66.55 -9.68 -47.68
N ALA A 19 -67.00 -9.32 -48.83
CA ALA A 19 -67.35 -7.98 -49.30
C ALA A 19 -68.84 -7.64 -49.05
N CYS A 20 -69.06 -6.30 -49.15
CA CYS A 20 -70.30 -5.61 -49.55
C CYS A 20 -71.10 -4.91 -48.46
N GLY A 21 -71.27 -3.62 -48.64
CA GLY A 21 -72.31 -2.80 -48.09
C GLY A 21 -72.01 -1.33 -47.92
N ASN A 22 -72.24 -0.54 -48.94
CA ASN A 22 -72.05 0.90 -49.06
C ASN A 22 -73.01 1.67 -48.15
N ASN A 23 -72.47 2.66 -47.36
CA ASN A 23 -73.19 3.92 -47.07
C ASN A 23 -72.22 4.82 -46.30
N GLN A 24 -71.74 5.90 -46.99
CA GLN A 24 -70.97 7.02 -46.40
C GLN A 24 -71.90 8.06 -45.81
N PRO A 25 -71.63 8.57 -44.62
CA PRO A 25 -71.92 9.95 -44.20
C PRO A 25 -70.70 10.86 -44.43
N PRO A 26 -70.88 12.19 -44.51
CA PRO A 26 -69.88 13.09 -45.02
C PRO A 26 -68.72 13.32 -44.06
N ALA A 27 -67.53 13.59 -44.63
CA ALA A 27 -66.28 13.85 -43.96
C ALA A 27 -66.35 15.10 -43.06
N GLU A 28 -65.97 14.95 -41.81
CA GLU A 28 -65.54 16.06 -40.93
C GLU A 28 -64.15 16.55 -41.38
N PRO A 29 -63.83 17.85 -41.23
CA PRO A 29 -62.55 18.37 -41.62
C PRO A 29 -61.40 17.88 -40.72
N GLU A 30 -60.34 17.36 -41.36
CA GLU A 30 -59.08 16.96 -40.70
C GLU A 30 -58.53 18.14 -39.93
N THR A 31 -58.36 17.94 -38.61
CA THR A 31 -57.55 18.82 -37.74
C THR A 31 -56.10 18.68 -38.18
N PRO A 32 -55.33 19.76 -38.36
CA PRO A 32 -53.90 19.65 -38.64
C PRO A 32 -53.20 18.86 -37.53
N GLU A 33 -52.45 17.83 -37.90
CA GLU A 33 -51.53 17.14 -37.01
C GLU A 33 -50.56 18.20 -36.44
N THR A 34 -50.55 18.30 -35.14
CA THR A 34 -49.52 19.07 -34.42
C THR A 34 -48.14 18.42 -34.75
N PRO A 35 -47.15 19.17 -35.17
CA PRO A 35 -45.83 18.60 -35.38
C PRO A 35 -45.37 17.93 -34.08
N GLU A 36 -45.02 16.64 -34.15
CA GLU A 36 -44.33 15.96 -33.08
C GLU A 36 -43.12 16.81 -32.70
N THR A 37 -43.06 17.24 -31.46
CA THR A 37 -41.89 17.85 -30.86
C THR A 37 -40.76 16.82 -31.00
N PRO A 38 -39.59 17.16 -31.54
CA PRO A 38 -38.46 16.24 -31.54
C PRO A 38 -38.23 15.78 -30.10
N GLU A 39 -38.26 14.49 -29.90
CA GLU A 39 -37.82 13.90 -28.61
C GLU A 39 -36.41 14.42 -28.39
N THR A 40 -36.22 15.15 -27.31
CA THR A 40 -34.91 15.50 -26.82
C THR A 40 -34.23 14.15 -26.54
N PRO A 41 -33.02 13.89 -27.05
CA PRO A 41 -32.32 12.67 -26.69
C PRO A 41 -32.32 12.57 -25.13
N GLU A 42 -32.81 11.48 -24.59
CA GLU A 42 -32.63 11.20 -23.18
C GLU A 42 -31.13 11.23 -22.92
N GLU A 43 -30.70 12.00 -21.93
CA GLU A 43 -29.32 11.93 -21.46
C GLU A 43 -29.09 10.48 -21.01
N PRO A 44 -27.93 9.87 -21.34
CA PRO A 44 -27.64 8.51 -20.90
C PRO A 44 -27.80 8.43 -19.39
N GLY A 45 -28.43 7.35 -18.91
CA GLY A 45 -28.55 7.07 -17.50
C GLY A 45 -27.16 6.86 -16.89
N ILE A 46 -27.06 6.97 -15.57
CA ILE A 46 -25.84 6.61 -14.84
C ILE A 46 -26.13 5.31 -14.10
N ALA A 47 -25.18 4.36 -14.14
CA ALA A 47 -25.29 3.12 -13.40
C ALA A 47 -25.41 3.40 -11.89
N ASP A 48 -26.36 2.79 -11.21
CA ASP A 48 -26.63 3.02 -9.79
C ASP A 48 -25.54 2.43 -8.89
N SER A 49 -24.91 1.34 -9.33
CA SER A 49 -23.88 0.60 -8.58
C SER A 49 -22.70 0.20 -9.47
N LEU A 50 -21.47 0.27 -8.91
CA LEU A 50 -20.24 -0.21 -9.54
C LEU A 50 -19.66 -1.36 -8.72
N THR A 51 -19.38 -2.50 -9.38
CA THR A 51 -18.69 -3.62 -8.74
C THR A 51 -17.22 -3.61 -9.12
N LEU A 52 -16.36 -3.54 -8.09
CA LEU A 52 -14.93 -3.32 -8.17
C LEU A 52 -14.20 -4.40 -7.37
N HIS A 53 -12.97 -4.70 -7.74
CA HIS A 53 -12.09 -5.59 -6.98
C HIS A 53 -10.72 -4.93 -6.81
N VAL A 54 -10.26 -4.80 -5.56
CA VAL A 54 -8.94 -4.26 -5.22
C VAL A 54 -8.13 -5.17 -4.31
N GLY A 55 -8.64 -6.35 -3.97
CA GLY A 55 -7.94 -7.34 -3.17
C GLY A 55 -8.84 -8.33 -2.45
N ALA A 56 -8.23 -9.10 -1.56
CA ALA A 56 -8.90 -10.04 -0.65
C ALA A 56 -9.62 -9.29 0.49
N TYR A 57 -10.18 -10.05 1.43
CA TYR A 57 -10.71 -9.48 2.68
C TYR A 57 -9.59 -8.75 3.44
N PRO A 58 -9.76 -7.44 3.79
CA PRO A 58 -8.71 -6.66 4.42
C PRO A 58 -8.45 -7.11 5.87
N ASP A 59 -7.21 -6.93 6.34
CA ASP A 59 -6.88 -7.16 7.76
C ASP A 59 -7.70 -6.24 8.66
N THR A 60 -7.71 -4.95 8.33
CA THR A 60 -8.54 -3.94 9.01
C THR A 60 -8.84 -2.75 8.11
N ILE A 61 -9.95 -2.06 8.38
CA ILE A 61 -10.30 -0.76 7.80
C ILE A 61 -10.36 0.36 8.86
N ASP A 62 -9.76 0.14 10.04
CA ASP A 62 -9.56 1.20 11.04
C ASP A 62 -8.40 2.11 10.59
N PRO A 63 -8.61 3.43 10.41
CA PRO A 63 -7.55 4.34 9.95
C PRO A 63 -6.29 4.31 10.80
N ALA A 64 -6.39 4.07 12.11
CA ALA A 64 -5.22 4.00 12.99
C ALA A 64 -4.46 2.67 12.89
N LEU A 65 -5.15 1.57 12.60
CA LEU A 65 -4.57 0.22 12.63
C LEU A 65 -4.18 -0.32 11.26
N ASN A 66 -4.76 0.24 10.18
CA ASN A 66 -4.48 -0.22 8.84
C ASN A 66 -3.04 0.09 8.42
N SER A 67 -2.36 -0.92 7.86
CA SER A 67 -1.03 -0.78 7.27
C SER A 67 -0.92 -1.46 5.89
N ALA A 68 -2.06 -1.70 5.22
CA ALA A 68 -2.12 -2.30 3.90
C ALA A 68 -2.86 -1.38 2.90
N VAL A 69 -2.44 -1.42 1.64
CA VAL A 69 -2.95 -0.53 0.57
C VAL A 69 -4.41 -0.78 0.24
N ASP A 70 -4.84 -2.06 0.25
CA ASP A 70 -6.24 -2.45 0.04
C ASP A 70 -7.15 -1.85 1.13
N GLY A 71 -6.79 -2.02 2.41
CA GLY A 71 -7.51 -1.39 3.53
C GLY A 71 -7.55 0.13 3.43
N ALA A 72 -6.42 0.76 3.07
CA ALA A 72 -6.33 2.20 2.86
C ALA A 72 -7.23 2.67 1.69
N THR A 73 -7.31 1.89 0.60
CA THR A 73 -8.23 2.19 -0.51
C THR A 73 -9.69 2.23 -0.03
N TYR A 74 -10.12 1.33 0.86
CA TYR A 74 -11.47 1.39 1.43
C TYR A 74 -11.64 2.61 2.36
N ILE A 75 -10.63 2.91 3.17
CA ILE A 75 -10.65 4.03 4.12
C ILE A 75 -10.83 5.36 3.39
N ILE A 76 -10.10 5.65 2.30
CA ILE A 76 -10.20 6.92 1.58
C ILE A 76 -11.56 7.14 0.89
N HIS A 77 -12.39 6.09 0.75
CA HIS A 77 -13.77 6.23 0.27
C HIS A 77 -14.77 6.47 1.41
N ALA A 78 -14.46 5.99 2.62
CA ALA A 78 -15.31 6.16 3.79
C ALA A 78 -14.97 7.37 4.66
N PHE A 79 -13.74 7.86 4.58
CA PHE A 79 -13.24 9.01 5.33
C PHE A 79 -12.66 10.07 4.41
N ALA A 80 -12.65 11.30 4.90
CA ALA A 80 -11.97 12.45 4.33
C ALA A 80 -11.06 13.06 5.40
N GLY A 81 -9.84 13.44 5.04
CA GLY A 81 -8.85 14.07 5.90
C GLY A 81 -8.85 15.61 5.80
N LEU A 82 -7.94 16.26 6.52
CA LEU A 82 -7.70 17.72 6.35
C LEU A 82 -7.21 18.04 4.94
N VAL A 83 -6.38 17.15 4.40
CA VAL A 83 -5.70 17.22 3.11
C VAL A 83 -5.97 15.91 2.38
N GLY A 84 -6.09 15.97 1.05
CA GLY A 84 -6.23 14.81 0.18
C GLY A 84 -5.39 14.94 -1.07
N TYR A 85 -5.41 13.89 -1.90
CA TYR A 85 -4.79 13.88 -3.23
C TYR A 85 -5.85 13.97 -4.32
N GLN A 86 -5.57 14.73 -5.37
CA GLN A 86 -6.35 14.74 -6.60
C GLN A 86 -5.44 14.55 -7.81
N GLN A 87 -6.00 13.97 -8.87
CA GLN A 87 -5.27 13.82 -10.13
C GLN A 87 -5.43 15.09 -10.98
N LYS A 88 -4.31 15.59 -11.51
CA LYS A 88 -4.28 16.68 -12.47
C LYS A 88 -4.59 16.20 -13.90
N GLU A 89 -4.81 17.13 -14.81
CA GLU A 89 -5.05 16.82 -16.23
C GLU A 89 -3.90 16.04 -16.90
N ASP A 90 -2.67 16.17 -16.40
CA ASP A 90 -1.49 15.45 -16.92
C ASP A 90 -1.30 14.06 -16.25
N GLY A 91 -2.22 13.64 -15.39
CA GLY A 91 -2.19 12.37 -14.68
C GLY A 91 -1.38 12.40 -13.37
N SER A 92 -0.61 13.46 -13.12
CA SER A 92 0.16 13.58 -11.86
C SER A 92 -0.77 13.90 -10.68
N LEU A 93 -0.30 13.57 -9.46
CA LEU A 93 -1.02 13.90 -8.23
C LEU A 93 -0.63 15.29 -7.71
N GLU A 94 -1.57 15.92 -7.03
CA GLU A 94 -1.30 17.09 -6.20
C GLU A 94 -2.10 17.03 -4.91
N LEU A 95 -1.56 17.63 -3.86
CA LEU A 95 -2.28 17.84 -2.62
C LEU A 95 -3.37 18.90 -2.80
N TYR A 96 -4.53 18.67 -2.20
CA TYR A 96 -5.58 19.69 -2.13
C TYR A 96 -6.15 19.77 -0.70
N PRO A 97 -6.66 20.96 -0.28
CA PRO A 97 -7.33 21.09 1.01
C PRO A 97 -8.71 20.43 0.94
N ASP A 98 -8.88 19.26 1.62
CA ASP A 98 -10.14 18.53 1.62
C ASP A 98 -11.08 19.05 2.71
N LEU A 99 -10.93 18.69 3.98
CA LEU A 99 -11.74 19.29 5.05
C LEU A 99 -11.20 20.64 5.51
N ALA A 100 -9.92 20.93 5.30
CA ALA A 100 -9.35 22.26 5.54
C ALA A 100 -9.77 23.25 4.45
N LYS A 101 -9.79 24.55 4.78
CA LYS A 101 -10.05 25.62 3.81
C LYS A 101 -8.89 25.87 2.86
N GLU A 102 -7.66 25.69 3.36
CA GLU A 102 -6.40 25.88 2.63
C GLU A 102 -5.31 24.96 3.18
N LEU A 103 -4.23 24.76 2.42
CA LEU A 103 -3.03 24.08 2.90
C LEU A 103 -2.18 25.06 3.70
N PRO A 104 -1.99 24.85 5.02
CA PRO A 104 -1.18 25.75 5.82
C PRO A 104 0.30 25.57 5.50
N VAL A 105 1.05 26.64 5.74
CA VAL A 105 2.53 26.63 5.77
C VAL A 105 2.97 26.74 7.23
N GLY A 106 3.98 25.98 7.59
CA GLY A 106 4.57 26.02 8.92
C GLY A 106 5.02 27.43 9.30
N LYS A 107 4.68 27.87 10.51
CA LYS A 107 5.02 29.18 11.03
C LYS A 107 5.86 29.05 12.29
N GLU A 108 7.05 29.64 12.27
CA GLU A 108 7.94 29.64 13.42
C GLU A 108 7.34 30.42 14.60
N ARG A 109 7.42 29.83 15.78
CA ARG A 109 6.95 30.37 17.07
C ARG A 109 8.13 30.99 17.83
N ASP A 110 7.81 31.80 18.83
CA ASP A 110 8.82 32.45 19.70
C ASP A 110 9.69 31.44 20.49
N ASP A 111 9.20 30.22 20.69
CA ASP A 111 9.92 29.11 21.35
C ASP A 111 10.83 28.30 20.38
N GLY A 112 10.86 28.68 19.11
CA GLY A 112 11.66 28.03 18.06
C GLY A 112 11.00 26.79 17.46
N LYS A 113 9.82 26.38 17.93
CA LYS A 113 8.98 25.34 17.33
C LYS A 113 8.21 25.90 16.12
N VAL A 114 7.56 25.03 15.38
CA VAL A 114 6.76 25.39 14.20
C VAL A 114 5.31 25.01 14.42
N GLU A 115 4.38 25.91 14.09
CA GLU A 115 2.97 25.60 14.16
C GLU A 115 2.32 25.56 12.77
N TYR A 116 1.43 24.58 12.57
CA TYR A 116 0.52 24.47 11.45
C TYR A 116 -0.90 24.67 11.94
N VAL A 117 -1.66 25.56 11.27
CA VAL A 117 -3.03 25.91 11.66
C VAL A 117 -3.98 25.57 10.52
N TYR A 118 -4.80 24.55 10.71
CA TYR A 118 -5.83 24.12 9.78
C TYR A 118 -7.18 24.70 10.17
N GLU A 119 -7.71 25.63 9.36
CA GLU A 119 -9.09 26.08 9.47
C GLU A 119 -10.03 25.12 8.75
N LEU A 120 -10.99 24.53 9.45
CA LEU A 120 -11.96 23.62 8.85
C LEU A 120 -13.02 24.35 8.04
N LYS A 121 -13.50 23.71 6.96
CA LYS A 121 -14.70 24.13 6.23
C LYS A 121 -15.92 24.18 7.18
N ASP A 122 -16.89 25.01 6.85
CA ASP A 122 -18.11 25.12 7.66
C ASP A 122 -19.08 23.96 7.35
N GLY A 123 -19.79 23.47 8.38
CA GLY A 123 -20.88 22.52 8.22
C GLY A 123 -20.46 21.08 7.99
N LEU A 124 -19.21 20.71 8.32
CA LEU A 124 -18.73 19.34 8.23
C LEU A 124 -19.55 18.38 9.09
N LYS A 125 -19.81 17.18 8.55
CA LYS A 125 -20.66 16.18 9.17
C LYS A 125 -20.03 14.79 9.09
N TRP A 126 -20.36 13.96 10.06
CA TRP A 126 -20.26 12.52 9.99
C TRP A 126 -21.38 11.92 9.13
N SER A 127 -21.23 10.68 8.69
CA SER A 127 -22.25 9.98 7.86
C SER A 127 -23.56 9.70 8.58
N ASP A 128 -23.62 9.88 9.90
CA ASP A 128 -24.85 9.83 10.70
C ASP A 128 -25.53 11.21 10.86
N GLY A 129 -24.95 12.26 10.26
CA GLY A 129 -25.46 13.64 10.27
C GLY A 129 -25.04 14.46 11.49
N SER A 130 -24.31 13.92 12.45
CA SER A 130 -23.73 14.67 13.56
C SER A 130 -22.58 15.59 13.11
N ASP A 131 -22.24 16.60 13.90
CA ASP A 131 -21.19 17.56 13.56
C ASP A 131 -19.79 16.91 13.67
N LEU A 132 -18.92 17.17 12.68
CA LEU A 132 -17.50 16.87 12.71
C LEU A 132 -16.73 18.16 13.02
N THR A 133 -15.77 18.08 13.93
CA THR A 133 -15.01 19.21 14.44
C THR A 133 -13.51 18.91 14.55
N ALA A 134 -12.71 19.94 14.84
CA ALA A 134 -11.28 19.77 15.12
C ALA A 134 -11.00 18.86 16.35
N HIS A 135 -11.95 18.68 17.25
CA HIS A 135 -11.81 17.78 18.41
C HIS A 135 -11.70 16.31 17.98
N ASP A 136 -12.36 15.93 16.87
CA ASP A 136 -12.31 14.57 16.33
C ASP A 136 -10.90 14.21 15.82
N PHE A 137 -10.20 15.17 15.23
CA PHE A 137 -8.79 15.03 14.86
C PHE A 137 -7.87 14.92 16.09
N VAL A 138 -8.08 15.74 17.11
CA VAL A 138 -7.32 15.65 18.37
C VAL A 138 -7.46 14.27 18.98
N TYR A 139 -8.67 13.71 19.00
CA TYR A 139 -8.91 12.35 19.49
C TYR A 139 -8.20 11.31 18.61
N ALA A 140 -8.43 11.34 17.29
CA ALA A 140 -7.91 10.34 16.36
C ALA A 140 -6.37 10.28 16.37
N TRP A 141 -5.71 11.44 16.33
CA TRP A 141 -4.24 11.49 16.31
C TRP A 141 -3.62 11.03 17.63
N ASN A 142 -4.21 11.42 18.77
CA ASN A 142 -3.75 10.91 20.07
C ASN A 142 -4.01 9.41 20.22
N ARG A 143 -5.09 8.87 19.65
CA ARG A 143 -5.36 7.43 19.60
C ARG A 143 -4.32 6.72 18.76
N ALA A 144 -4.06 7.16 17.53
CA ALA A 144 -3.10 6.53 16.63
C ALA A 144 -1.65 6.58 17.14
N ALA A 145 -1.27 7.68 17.81
CA ALA A 145 0.06 7.83 18.40
C ALA A 145 0.26 7.08 19.71
N ASN A 146 -0.82 6.65 20.38
CA ASN A 146 -0.73 5.98 21.68
C ASN A 146 -0.19 4.56 21.53
N PRO A 147 0.93 4.20 22.21
CA PRO A 147 1.47 2.84 22.17
C PRO A 147 0.47 1.74 22.55
N GLU A 148 -0.50 2.03 23.41
CA GLU A 148 -1.55 1.07 23.79
C GLU A 148 -2.49 0.71 22.61
N THR A 149 -2.59 1.58 21.59
CA THR A 149 -3.34 1.30 20.36
C THR A 149 -2.61 0.30 19.47
N ALA A 150 -1.29 0.20 19.64
CA ALA A 150 -0.41 -0.66 18.82
C ALA A 150 -0.56 -0.40 17.30
N ALA A 151 -0.74 0.86 16.92
CA ALA A 151 -0.82 1.27 15.52
C ALA A 151 0.53 1.11 14.82
N ASP A 152 0.58 0.37 13.71
CA ASP A 152 1.81 0.15 12.94
C ASP A 152 2.45 1.47 12.47
N TYR A 153 1.62 2.46 12.16
CA TYR A 153 2.01 3.81 11.74
C TYR A 153 2.09 4.84 12.88
N GLY A 154 2.03 4.41 14.15
CA GLY A 154 2.15 5.32 15.29
C GLY A 154 3.40 6.19 15.24
N TYR A 155 4.52 5.68 14.69
CA TYR A 155 5.78 6.41 14.52
C TYR A 155 5.70 7.63 13.58
N MET A 156 4.71 7.70 12.68
CA MET A 156 4.52 8.87 11.81
C MET A 156 4.23 10.16 12.60
N PHE A 157 3.71 10.03 13.83
CA PHE A 157 3.48 11.17 14.72
C PHE A 157 4.75 11.66 15.45
N GLU A 158 5.90 11.02 15.25
CA GLU A 158 7.19 11.45 15.86
C GLU A 158 7.57 12.90 15.51
N VAL A 159 7.10 13.37 14.35
CA VAL A 159 7.27 14.76 13.92
C VAL A 159 6.41 15.77 14.70
N VAL A 160 5.45 15.30 15.49
CA VAL A 160 4.54 16.14 16.30
C VAL A 160 5.09 16.28 17.72
N ASP A 161 5.17 17.51 18.21
CA ASP A 161 5.59 17.81 19.57
C ASP A 161 4.74 17.06 20.60
N GLY A 162 5.35 16.53 21.65
CA GLY A 162 4.71 15.70 22.67
C GLY A 162 4.74 14.20 22.40
N TYR A 163 5.09 13.76 21.19
CA TYR A 163 5.15 12.32 20.86
C TYR A 163 6.20 11.58 21.70
N ALA A 164 7.41 12.13 21.83
CA ALA A 164 8.48 11.50 22.60
C ALA A 164 8.09 11.29 24.08
N GLU A 165 7.40 12.26 24.70
CA GLU A 165 6.93 12.16 26.08
C GLU A 165 5.76 11.15 26.22
N MET A 166 4.95 11.02 25.17
CA MET A 166 3.81 10.10 25.12
C MET A 166 4.23 8.64 24.96
N THR A 167 5.38 8.39 24.32
CA THR A 167 5.86 7.06 23.98
C THR A 167 7.05 6.61 24.84
N GLU A 168 7.53 7.46 25.77
CA GLU A 168 8.65 7.13 26.65
C GLU A 168 8.31 5.96 27.57
N MET A 169 9.15 4.91 27.53
CA MET A 169 9.03 3.70 28.36
C MET A 169 10.11 3.64 29.42
N ASP A 170 9.78 3.12 30.58
CA ASP A 170 10.76 2.77 31.61
C ASP A 170 11.46 1.43 31.30
N ASP A 171 12.47 1.06 32.10
CA ASP A 171 13.21 -0.21 31.96
C ASP A 171 12.34 -1.46 32.13
N GLU A 172 11.12 -1.33 32.65
CA GLU A 172 10.14 -2.39 32.85
C GLU A 172 9.10 -2.46 31.71
N GLY A 173 9.17 -1.53 30.76
CA GLY A 173 8.28 -1.44 29.60
C GLY A 173 6.94 -0.75 29.89
N ASN A 174 6.84 0.04 30.97
CA ASN A 174 5.66 0.84 31.23
C ASN A 174 5.83 2.27 30.73
N LEU A 175 4.75 2.91 30.31
CA LEU A 175 4.77 4.32 29.94
C LEU A 175 5.20 5.18 31.14
N VAL A 176 6.22 6.02 30.95
CA VAL A 176 6.72 6.96 31.97
C VAL A 176 5.66 8.02 32.26
N ASN A 177 4.95 8.48 31.23
CA ASN A 177 3.92 9.51 31.34
C ASN A 177 2.64 9.09 30.57
N PRO A 178 1.79 8.24 31.14
CA PRO A 178 0.60 7.73 30.45
C PRO A 178 -0.47 8.80 30.13
N ASP A 179 -0.40 9.97 30.75
CA ASP A 179 -1.31 11.08 30.49
C ASP A 179 -0.78 12.07 29.43
N ALA A 180 0.46 11.85 28.92
CA ALA A 180 1.03 12.70 27.89
C ALA A 180 0.20 12.65 26.59
N LYS A 181 0.19 13.75 25.88
CA LYS A 181 -0.57 13.93 24.63
C LYS A 181 0.29 14.64 23.61
N LEU A 182 -0.04 14.42 22.33
CA LEU A 182 0.48 15.24 21.25
C LEU A 182 0.12 16.71 21.46
N ASN A 183 1.01 17.62 21.06
CA ASN A 183 0.71 19.06 21.04
C ASN A 183 -0.16 19.40 19.82
N VAL A 184 -1.36 18.86 19.84
CA VAL A 184 -2.43 19.06 18.86
C VAL A 184 -3.66 19.56 19.63
N THR A 185 -4.19 20.71 19.25
CA THR A 185 -5.28 21.37 19.98
C THR A 185 -6.38 21.85 19.03
N ALA A 186 -7.62 21.78 19.51
CA ALA A 186 -8.78 22.34 18.83
C ALA A 186 -9.19 23.66 19.48
N SER A 187 -9.69 24.62 18.68
CA SER A 187 -10.32 25.83 19.19
C SER A 187 -11.61 25.50 19.93
N GLU A 188 -12.06 26.40 20.83
CA GLU A 188 -13.31 26.20 21.62
C GLU A 188 -14.55 25.99 20.74
N ASP A 189 -14.59 26.59 19.56
CA ASP A 189 -15.70 26.43 18.60
C ASP A 189 -15.51 25.22 17.66
N GLY A 190 -14.44 24.44 17.83
CA GLY A 190 -14.14 23.24 17.07
C GLY A 190 -13.79 23.47 15.59
N LYS A 191 -13.50 24.71 15.17
CA LYS A 191 -13.27 25.05 13.76
C LYS A 191 -11.81 25.12 13.35
N THR A 192 -10.90 25.10 14.30
CA THR A 192 -9.46 25.23 14.03
C THR A 192 -8.69 24.14 14.75
N LEU A 193 -7.84 23.44 14.01
CA LEU A 193 -6.85 22.51 14.54
C LEU A 193 -5.48 23.18 14.48
N THR A 194 -4.79 23.25 15.61
CA THR A 194 -3.41 23.72 15.69
C THR A 194 -2.50 22.58 16.07
N VAL A 195 -1.45 22.37 15.26
CA VAL A 195 -0.44 21.32 15.43
C VAL A 195 0.92 21.97 15.63
N VAL A 196 1.65 21.54 16.64
CA VAL A 196 3.00 22.05 16.91
C VAL A 196 4.03 20.96 16.59
N LEU A 197 5.05 21.33 15.83
CA LEU A 197 6.19 20.47 15.48
C LEU A 197 7.45 21.02 16.16
N PRO A 198 8.38 20.16 16.62
CA PRO A 198 9.69 20.61 17.15
C PRO A 198 10.53 21.37 16.11
N VAL A 199 10.44 20.96 14.84
CA VAL A 199 11.10 21.58 13.68
C VAL A 199 10.15 21.59 12.48
N ASP A 200 10.47 22.37 11.46
CA ASP A 200 9.71 22.37 10.21
C ASP A 200 9.97 21.06 9.43
N VAL A 201 8.88 20.44 8.97
CA VAL A 201 8.90 19.19 8.20
C VAL A 201 8.34 19.48 6.81
N PRO A 202 9.18 19.47 5.75
CA PRO A 202 8.77 19.89 4.40
C PRO A 202 7.60 19.11 3.81
N TYR A 203 7.45 17.84 4.21
CA TYR A 203 6.41 16.90 3.74
C TYR A 203 5.23 16.78 4.72
N PHE A 204 5.08 17.69 5.72
CA PHE A 204 4.06 17.53 6.77
C PHE A 204 2.62 17.49 6.20
N ASN A 205 2.30 18.30 5.18
CA ASN A 205 0.97 18.22 4.56
C ASN A 205 0.74 16.89 3.81
N GLU A 206 1.79 16.24 3.32
CA GLU A 206 1.70 14.90 2.74
C GLU A 206 1.43 13.84 3.81
N LEU A 207 2.09 13.93 4.98
CA LEU A 207 1.76 13.09 6.13
C LEU A 207 0.29 13.24 6.55
N VAL A 208 -0.21 14.47 6.59
CA VAL A 208 -1.61 14.75 6.97
C VAL A 208 -2.63 14.22 5.94
N ALA A 209 -2.20 13.99 4.70
CA ALA A 209 -3.03 13.34 3.68
C ALA A 209 -3.09 11.81 3.84
N PHE A 210 -2.22 11.22 4.65
CA PHE A 210 -2.15 9.77 4.85
C PHE A 210 -3.32 9.28 5.73
N PRO A 211 -3.90 8.10 5.46
CA PRO A 211 -5.11 7.61 6.14
C PRO A 211 -5.05 7.59 7.67
N THR A 212 -3.89 7.33 8.28
CA THR A 212 -3.72 7.33 9.74
C THR A 212 -3.99 8.69 10.40
N TYR A 213 -3.90 9.78 9.64
CA TYR A 213 -4.23 11.14 10.09
C TYR A 213 -5.71 11.53 9.91
N MET A 214 -6.55 10.64 9.38
CA MET A 214 -7.98 10.89 9.22
C MET A 214 -8.70 10.95 10.57
N PRO A 215 -9.80 11.70 10.68
CA PRO A 215 -10.56 11.80 11.92
C PRO A 215 -11.28 10.49 12.23
N VAL A 216 -11.44 10.19 13.50
CA VAL A 216 -12.23 9.06 13.99
C VAL A 216 -13.22 9.57 15.05
N LYS A 217 -14.47 9.12 14.96
CA LYS A 217 -15.53 9.52 15.88
C LYS A 217 -15.34 8.84 17.24
N ALA A 218 -15.02 9.63 18.27
CA ALA A 218 -14.73 9.11 19.61
C ALA A 218 -15.87 8.26 20.18
N GLU A 219 -17.13 8.69 19.98
CA GLU A 219 -18.32 8.01 20.53
C GLU A 219 -18.51 6.57 20.05
N VAL A 220 -17.90 6.20 18.90
CA VAL A 220 -17.99 4.83 18.37
C VAL A 220 -16.73 4.02 18.60
N ALA A 221 -15.57 4.69 18.68
CA ALA A 221 -14.27 4.01 18.76
C ALA A 221 -13.73 3.89 20.20
N GLU A 222 -14.05 4.84 21.11
CA GLU A 222 -13.53 4.82 22.48
C GLU A 222 -14.08 3.61 23.25
N GLY A 223 -13.16 2.73 23.69
CA GLY A 223 -13.53 1.52 24.42
C GLY A 223 -14.23 0.45 23.59
N ASN A 224 -14.18 0.53 22.27
CA ASN A 224 -14.74 -0.44 21.33
C ASN A 224 -13.73 -0.81 20.24
N ASP A 225 -12.89 -1.79 20.49
CA ASP A 225 -11.85 -2.25 19.54
C ASP A 225 -12.46 -2.84 18.24
N ALA A 226 -13.74 -3.20 18.26
CA ALA A 226 -14.43 -3.81 17.11
C ALA A 226 -15.23 -2.79 16.28
N TRP A 227 -15.11 -1.48 16.53
CA TRP A 227 -15.92 -0.46 15.85
C TRP A 227 -15.79 -0.48 14.33
N ALA A 228 -14.63 -0.86 13.79
CA ALA A 228 -14.34 -0.90 12.36
C ALA A 228 -14.61 -2.28 11.72
N THR A 229 -15.30 -3.20 12.42
CA THR A 229 -15.59 -4.56 11.91
C THR A 229 -17.04 -4.75 11.47
N ALA A 230 -17.89 -3.75 11.63
CA ALA A 230 -19.31 -3.83 11.30
C ALA A 230 -19.84 -2.49 10.75
N ALA A 231 -20.72 -2.57 9.76
CA ALA A 231 -21.25 -1.39 9.07
C ALA A 231 -22.01 -0.41 9.99
N ASP A 232 -22.72 -0.90 10.99
CA ASP A 232 -23.53 -0.09 11.91
C ASP A 232 -22.70 0.72 12.91
N THR A 233 -21.43 0.37 13.11
CA THR A 233 -20.49 1.10 13.96
C THR A 233 -19.43 1.88 13.17
N TYR A 234 -19.30 1.63 11.85
CA TYR A 234 -18.31 2.26 10.99
C TYR A 234 -18.84 3.61 10.47
N ILE A 235 -18.72 4.65 11.30
CA ILE A 235 -19.19 6.00 10.99
C ILE A 235 -18.03 6.83 10.43
N GLY A 236 -18.03 7.00 9.11
CA GLY A 236 -17.08 7.82 8.38
C GLY A 236 -17.60 9.23 8.07
N ASN A 237 -16.80 10.01 7.37
CA ASN A 237 -17.13 11.38 6.94
C ASN A 237 -16.78 11.62 5.47
N GLY A 238 -16.41 10.58 4.74
CA GLY A 238 -16.00 10.62 3.35
C GLY A 238 -17.16 10.58 2.35
N PRO A 239 -16.84 10.44 1.06
CA PRO A 239 -17.83 10.45 -0.03
C PRO A 239 -18.86 9.31 0.06
N TYR A 240 -18.51 8.21 0.69
CA TYR A 240 -19.39 7.05 0.87
C TYR A 240 -19.47 6.64 2.34
N LYS A 241 -20.57 5.98 2.70
CA LYS A 241 -20.78 5.35 4.01
C LYS A 241 -20.91 3.84 3.84
N VAL A 242 -20.28 3.07 4.72
CA VAL A 242 -20.37 1.61 4.72
C VAL A 242 -21.77 1.18 5.14
N VAL A 243 -22.40 0.30 4.35
CA VAL A 243 -23.72 -0.27 4.63
C VAL A 243 -23.73 -1.79 4.76
N GLU A 244 -22.71 -2.46 4.24
CA GLU A 244 -22.43 -3.88 4.45
C GLU A 244 -20.92 -4.09 4.56
N PHE A 245 -20.50 -4.91 5.51
CA PHE A 245 -19.13 -5.42 5.61
C PHE A 245 -19.20 -6.90 5.96
N SER A 246 -18.93 -7.75 4.98
CA SER A 246 -19.01 -9.21 5.07
C SER A 246 -17.71 -9.85 4.58
N GLN A 247 -17.57 -11.17 4.71
CA GLN A 247 -16.39 -11.90 4.24
C GLN A 247 -16.23 -11.91 2.70
N SER A 248 -17.28 -11.54 1.96
CA SER A 248 -17.28 -11.58 0.49
C SER A 248 -17.26 -10.21 -0.16
N GLN A 249 -17.62 -9.15 0.57
CA GLN A 249 -17.74 -7.82 0.00
C GLN A 249 -17.85 -6.72 1.07
N LEU A 250 -17.49 -5.51 0.65
CA LEU A 250 -17.78 -4.26 1.32
C LEU A 250 -18.67 -3.43 0.41
N ILE A 251 -19.87 -3.07 0.88
CA ILE A 251 -20.80 -2.20 0.15
C ILE A 251 -20.81 -0.83 0.81
N MET A 252 -20.60 0.17 -0.02
CA MET A 252 -20.64 1.57 0.39
C MET A 252 -21.70 2.32 -0.42
N GLN A 253 -22.50 3.16 0.25
CA GLN A 253 -23.48 4.03 -0.40
C GLN A 253 -23.07 5.48 -0.27
N LYS A 254 -23.44 6.29 -1.28
CA LYS A 254 -23.21 7.73 -1.30
C LYS A 254 -23.61 8.36 0.03
N ASN A 255 -22.70 9.14 0.60
CA ASN A 255 -22.91 9.86 1.84
C ASN A 255 -23.49 11.25 1.52
N GLU A 256 -24.76 11.45 1.82
CA GLU A 256 -25.46 12.73 1.61
C GLU A 256 -24.95 13.88 2.49
N TYR A 257 -24.18 13.55 3.54
CA TYR A 257 -23.58 14.53 4.46
C TYR A 257 -22.14 14.89 4.10
N TYR A 258 -21.55 14.23 3.11
CA TYR A 258 -20.21 14.57 2.63
C TYR A 258 -20.18 16.01 2.13
N HIS A 259 -19.14 16.77 2.49
CA HIS A 259 -19.07 18.21 2.18
C HIS A 259 -19.06 18.52 0.67
N ASP A 260 -18.70 17.55 -0.17
CA ASP A 260 -18.66 17.67 -1.63
C ASP A 260 -19.54 16.59 -2.31
N ALA A 261 -20.67 16.23 -1.67
CA ALA A 261 -21.58 15.17 -2.11
C ALA A 261 -22.10 15.37 -3.54
N ASP A 262 -22.19 16.62 -4.02
CA ASP A 262 -22.65 16.93 -5.39
C ASP A 262 -21.70 16.39 -6.48
N ARG A 263 -20.42 16.17 -6.15
CA ARG A 263 -19.45 15.56 -7.07
C ARG A 263 -19.52 14.03 -7.12
N VAL A 264 -20.10 13.39 -6.12
CA VAL A 264 -20.27 11.94 -6.08
C VAL A 264 -21.41 11.57 -7.02
N ILE A 265 -21.11 10.85 -8.09
CA ILE A 265 -22.06 10.56 -9.17
C ILE A 265 -22.81 9.26 -8.91
N THR A 266 -22.10 8.17 -8.70
CA THR A 266 -22.66 6.83 -8.47
C THR A 266 -23.19 6.67 -7.05
N ASN A 267 -24.32 5.97 -6.90
CA ASN A 267 -24.96 5.81 -5.58
C ASN A 267 -24.32 4.72 -4.74
N GLU A 268 -23.72 3.69 -5.36
CA GLU A 268 -23.21 2.54 -4.63
C GLU A 268 -21.89 2.02 -5.21
N LEU A 269 -20.92 1.73 -4.35
CA LEU A 269 -19.71 0.98 -4.68
C LEU A 269 -19.77 -0.38 -3.97
N VAL A 270 -19.56 -1.44 -4.73
CA VAL A 270 -19.43 -2.80 -4.22
C VAL A 270 -18.00 -3.27 -4.42
N PHE A 271 -17.22 -3.34 -3.35
CA PHE A 271 -15.89 -3.93 -3.36
C PHE A 271 -16.02 -5.42 -3.08
N ALA A 272 -15.86 -6.24 -4.11
CA ALA A 272 -15.85 -7.69 -3.99
C ALA A 272 -14.50 -8.19 -3.47
N PHE A 273 -14.50 -9.08 -2.48
CA PHE A 273 -13.29 -9.70 -1.96
C PHE A 273 -13.02 -11.04 -2.63
N ASN A 274 -11.83 -11.22 -3.14
CA ASN A 274 -11.39 -12.46 -3.78
C ASN A 274 -9.86 -12.51 -3.77
N ASP A 275 -9.29 -13.67 -3.51
CA ASP A 275 -7.84 -13.94 -3.51
C ASP A 275 -7.41 -14.91 -4.64
N ASP A 276 -8.34 -15.34 -5.50
CA ASP A 276 -8.08 -16.17 -6.67
C ASP A 276 -8.03 -15.32 -7.95
N ASP A 277 -6.82 -15.05 -8.45
CA ASP A 277 -6.57 -14.23 -9.64
C ASP A 277 -7.36 -14.72 -10.87
N THR A 278 -7.52 -16.04 -11.03
CA THR A 278 -8.22 -16.63 -12.19
C THR A 278 -9.70 -16.33 -12.16
N SER A 279 -10.34 -16.47 -11.00
CA SER A 279 -11.76 -16.14 -10.86
C SER A 279 -12.02 -14.65 -10.92
N THR A 280 -11.08 -13.84 -10.43
CA THR A 280 -11.11 -12.36 -10.52
C THR A 280 -11.06 -11.92 -11.98
N LEU A 281 -10.13 -12.44 -12.78
CA LEU A 281 -10.05 -12.18 -14.21
C LEU A 281 -11.32 -12.63 -14.95
N ALA A 282 -11.86 -13.82 -14.63
CA ALA A 282 -13.10 -14.31 -15.25
C ALA A 282 -14.30 -13.40 -14.96
N ASN A 283 -14.38 -12.80 -13.76
CA ASN A 283 -15.43 -11.85 -13.40
C ASN A 283 -15.28 -10.51 -14.14
N PHE A 284 -14.07 -10.05 -14.40
CA PHE A 284 -13.83 -8.91 -15.27
C PHE A 284 -14.24 -9.21 -16.71
N GLN A 285 -13.80 -10.32 -17.27
CA GLN A 285 -14.07 -10.72 -18.65
C GLN A 285 -15.57 -10.94 -18.95
N ASN A 286 -16.36 -11.31 -17.95
CA ASN A 286 -17.81 -11.46 -18.12
C ASN A 286 -18.62 -10.19 -17.77
N GLY A 287 -17.93 -9.10 -17.41
CA GLY A 287 -18.53 -7.80 -17.08
C GLY A 287 -19.10 -7.71 -15.66
N SER A 288 -18.85 -8.71 -14.78
CA SER A 288 -19.26 -8.65 -13.37
C SER A 288 -18.44 -7.67 -12.54
N TYR A 289 -17.14 -7.51 -12.89
CA TYR A 289 -16.25 -6.53 -12.29
C TYR A 289 -15.86 -5.48 -13.34
N LEU A 290 -15.89 -4.22 -12.95
CA LEU A 290 -15.50 -3.08 -13.81
C LEU A 290 -14.02 -2.70 -13.64
N PHE A 291 -13.43 -3.15 -12.55
CA PHE A 291 -12.02 -2.93 -12.20
C PHE A 291 -11.49 -4.13 -11.43
N ILE A 292 -10.26 -4.56 -11.74
CA ILE A 292 -9.51 -5.56 -10.99
C ILE A 292 -8.06 -5.13 -10.84
N ASP A 293 -7.52 -5.26 -9.63
CA ASP A 293 -6.15 -4.86 -9.25
C ASP A 293 -5.16 -6.03 -9.30
N GLN A 294 -5.58 -7.21 -9.73
CA GLN A 294 -4.78 -8.42 -9.84
C GLN A 294 -5.20 -9.24 -11.06
N VAL A 295 -4.22 -9.85 -11.72
CA VAL A 295 -4.42 -10.77 -12.84
C VAL A 295 -3.51 -11.98 -12.69
N PRO A 296 -3.88 -13.16 -13.25
CA PRO A 296 -2.98 -14.31 -13.26
C PRO A 296 -1.66 -13.97 -13.95
N ASN A 297 -0.55 -14.30 -13.30
CA ASN A 297 0.78 -13.90 -13.74
C ASN A 297 1.15 -14.44 -15.13
N ASP A 298 0.72 -15.64 -15.47
CA ASP A 298 0.97 -16.28 -16.75
C ASP A 298 0.09 -15.74 -17.90
N GLU A 299 -0.92 -14.94 -17.58
CA GLU A 299 -1.82 -14.31 -18.57
C GLU A 299 -1.39 -12.88 -18.95
N ILE A 300 -0.44 -12.25 -18.27
CA ILE A 300 -0.08 -10.83 -18.46
C ILE A 300 0.20 -10.48 -19.92
N LYS A 301 1.07 -11.23 -20.60
CA LYS A 301 1.40 -10.98 -22.03
C LYS A 301 0.19 -11.14 -22.93
N SER A 302 -0.65 -12.14 -22.66
CA SER A 302 -1.88 -12.42 -23.39
C SER A 302 -2.91 -11.30 -23.21
N LEU A 303 -3.06 -10.81 -21.98
CA LEU A 303 -3.99 -9.74 -21.64
C LEU A 303 -3.59 -8.40 -22.27
N GLN A 304 -2.31 -8.05 -22.29
CA GLN A 304 -1.81 -6.87 -22.99
C GLN A 304 -2.18 -6.86 -24.49
N GLU A 305 -2.14 -8.04 -25.14
CA GLU A 305 -2.50 -8.17 -26.56
C GLU A 305 -4.02 -8.15 -26.79
N GLN A 306 -4.79 -8.77 -25.88
CA GLN A 306 -6.23 -8.96 -26.04
C GLN A 306 -7.06 -7.74 -25.57
N TYR A 307 -6.56 -7.01 -24.57
CA TYR A 307 -7.26 -5.91 -23.92
C TYR A 307 -6.42 -4.62 -23.89
N PRO A 308 -5.92 -4.11 -25.06
CA PRO A 308 -4.97 -2.99 -25.10
C PRO A 308 -5.53 -1.66 -24.53
N ASP A 309 -6.86 -1.53 -24.46
CA ASP A 309 -7.54 -0.33 -23.94
C ASP A 309 -8.06 -0.52 -22.50
N GLU A 310 -7.93 -1.72 -21.93
CA GLU A 310 -8.44 -2.09 -20.61
C GLU A 310 -7.37 -2.64 -19.68
N PHE A 311 -6.20 -3.01 -20.20
CA PHE A 311 -5.05 -3.50 -19.44
C PHE A 311 -4.02 -2.37 -19.28
N PHE A 312 -3.70 -2.05 -18.03
CA PHE A 312 -2.81 -0.93 -17.69
C PHE A 312 -1.55 -1.42 -16.99
N ILE A 313 -0.44 -0.78 -17.31
CA ILE A 313 0.83 -0.85 -16.58
C ILE A 313 1.25 0.59 -16.33
N GLU A 314 1.21 1.01 -15.07
CA GLU A 314 1.56 2.37 -14.66
C GLU A 314 2.80 2.36 -13.74
N GLY A 315 3.41 3.51 -13.55
CA GLY A 315 4.52 3.65 -12.60
C GLY A 315 4.00 3.60 -11.16
N GLN A 316 4.71 2.86 -10.29
CA GLN A 316 4.38 2.77 -8.88
C GLN A 316 5.62 3.05 -8.03
N LEU A 317 5.47 3.91 -7.02
CA LEU A 317 6.55 4.28 -6.12
C LEU A 317 6.72 3.19 -5.06
N GLY A 318 7.49 2.15 -5.38
CA GLY A 318 7.63 1.05 -4.44
C GLY A 318 8.66 0.00 -4.81
N THR A 319 8.95 -0.87 -3.84
CA THR A 319 9.94 -1.92 -3.95
C THR A 319 9.39 -3.24 -3.45
N TYR A 320 9.45 -4.27 -4.29
CA TYR A 320 9.27 -5.65 -3.88
C TYR A 320 10.59 -6.20 -3.33
N TYR A 321 10.53 -6.82 -2.16
CA TYR A 321 11.72 -7.35 -1.51
C TYR A 321 11.38 -8.61 -0.70
N VAL A 322 12.39 -9.31 -0.25
CA VAL A 322 12.26 -10.32 0.80
C VAL A 322 12.78 -9.75 2.11
N SER A 323 12.03 -9.97 3.19
CA SER A 323 12.47 -9.69 4.56
C SER A 323 13.08 -10.94 5.17
N PHE A 324 14.20 -10.77 5.86
CA PHE A 324 14.77 -11.81 6.71
C PHE A 324 14.40 -11.50 8.17
N ASN A 325 13.81 -12.44 8.87
CA ASN A 325 13.74 -12.30 10.32
C ASN A 325 15.16 -12.37 10.91
N VAL A 326 15.69 -11.25 11.35
CA VAL A 326 17.06 -11.18 11.87
C VAL A 326 17.25 -11.97 13.18
N ASN A 327 16.14 -12.30 13.86
CA ASN A 327 16.10 -13.10 15.10
C ASN A 327 15.63 -14.54 14.87
N ASP A 328 15.65 -15.06 13.63
CA ASP A 328 15.21 -16.43 13.33
C ASP A 328 15.95 -17.47 14.20
N GLU A 329 15.19 -18.23 14.95
CA GLU A 329 15.66 -19.29 15.84
C GLU A 329 16.48 -20.37 15.12
N ASN A 330 16.22 -20.62 13.82
CA ASN A 330 16.98 -21.58 13.04
C ASN A 330 18.45 -21.15 12.87
N PHE A 331 18.73 -19.86 12.96
CA PHE A 331 20.07 -19.28 12.81
C PHE A 331 20.71 -18.82 14.14
N LYS A 332 20.10 -19.09 15.29
CA LYS A 332 20.60 -18.64 16.61
C LYS A 332 22.00 -19.12 16.98
N ALA A 333 22.49 -20.20 16.35
CA ALA A 333 23.84 -20.71 16.59
C ALA A 333 24.95 -19.84 15.96
N PHE A 334 24.57 -18.94 15.03
CA PHE A 334 25.50 -18.04 14.35
C PHE A 334 25.57 -16.69 15.05
N GLY A 335 26.74 -16.08 15.06
CA GLY A 335 26.90 -14.66 15.46
C GLY A 335 26.27 -13.71 14.45
N GLU A 336 25.94 -12.47 14.85
CA GLU A 336 25.25 -11.51 13.97
C GLU A 336 26.03 -11.17 12.69
N ALA A 337 27.35 -11.05 12.76
CA ALA A 337 28.19 -10.84 11.58
C ALA A 337 28.08 -12.01 10.57
N ASP A 338 28.01 -13.25 11.07
CA ASP A 338 27.86 -14.44 10.23
C ASP A 338 26.44 -14.53 9.65
N LYS A 339 25.40 -14.20 10.45
CA LYS A 339 24.01 -14.10 9.98
C LYS A 339 23.88 -13.06 8.86
N ALA A 340 24.49 -11.87 9.00
CA ALA A 340 24.48 -10.85 7.96
C ALA A 340 25.12 -11.34 6.65
N LYS A 341 26.26 -12.06 6.74
CA LYS A 341 26.89 -12.68 5.56
C LYS A 341 26.02 -13.74 4.89
N ILE A 342 25.33 -14.58 5.70
CA ILE A 342 24.38 -15.57 5.18
C ILE A 342 23.23 -14.89 4.43
N ARG A 343 22.60 -13.86 5.04
CA ARG A 343 21.51 -13.10 4.39
C ARG A 343 21.98 -12.44 3.10
N LYS A 344 23.19 -11.82 3.12
CA LYS A 344 23.79 -11.24 1.92
C LYS A 344 24.03 -12.30 0.84
N ALA A 345 24.55 -13.47 1.20
CA ALA A 345 24.77 -14.57 0.26
C ALA A 345 23.45 -15.04 -0.38
N LEU A 346 22.40 -15.23 0.40
CA LEU A 346 21.09 -15.58 -0.13
C LEU A 346 20.55 -14.51 -1.09
N GLY A 347 20.71 -13.24 -0.77
CA GLY A 347 20.32 -12.13 -1.63
C GLY A 347 21.10 -12.03 -2.96
N LEU A 348 22.39 -12.41 -2.96
CA LEU A 348 23.23 -12.46 -4.16
C LEU A 348 22.85 -13.62 -5.11
N MET A 349 22.28 -14.71 -4.59
CA MET A 349 21.78 -15.84 -5.39
C MET A 349 20.46 -15.55 -6.11
N ILE A 350 19.79 -14.44 -5.84
CA ILE A 350 18.51 -14.09 -6.46
C ILE A 350 18.76 -13.49 -7.85
N ASP A 351 18.27 -14.17 -8.89
CA ASP A 351 18.28 -13.67 -10.27
C ASP A 351 17.13 -12.69 -10.48
N ARG A 352 17.41 -11.40 -10.25
CA ARG A 352 16.44 -10.32 -10.37
C ARG A 352 15.94 -10.12 -11.78
N THR A 353 16.83 -10.28 -12.75
CA THR A 353 16.50 -10.15 -14.17
C THR A 353 15.53 -11.24 -14.61
N TYR A 354 15.80 -12.50 -14.25
CA TYR A 354 14.87 -13.60 -14.51
C TYR A 354 13.49 -13.35 -13.87
N ILE A 355 13.48 -12.86 -12.63
CA ILE A 355 12.21 -12.59 -11.94
C ILE A 355 11.40 -11.52 -12.68
N VAL A 356 11.99 -10.41 -13.11
CA VAL A 356 11.24 -9.34 -13.79
C VAL A 356 10.84 -9.70 -15.22
N GLU A 357 11.68 -10.44 -15.96
CA GLU A 357 11.45 -10.74 -17.38
C GLU A 357 10.56 -11.97 -17.59
N GLU A 358 10.72 -13.02 -16.76
CA GLU A 358 10.05 -14.30 -16.95
C GLU A 358 8.89 -14.53 -15.97
N ILE A 359 8.92 -13.89 -14.79
CA ILE A 359 7.85 -13.97 -13.81
C ILE A 359 7.01 -12.68 -13.80
N GLY A 360 7.62 -11.53 -13.56
CA GLY A 360 6.93 -10.23 -13.48
C GLY A 360 6.24 -9.81 -14.77
N GLN A 361 6.97 -9.79 -15.88
CA GLN A 361 6.50 -9.60 -17.26
C GLN A 361 5.78 -8.26 -17.57
N ALA A 362 5.80 -7.30 -16.66
CA ALA A 362 5.07 -6.05 -16.75
C ALA A 362 5.95 -4.79 -16.56
N GLY A 363 7.19 -4.87 -17.00
CA GLY A 363 8.09 -3.71 -17.01
C GLY A 363 8.68 -3.34 -15.65
N GLN A 364 8.58 -4.20 -14.64
CA GLN A 364 9.30 -4.04 -13.39
C GLN A 364 10.80 -3.89 -13.66
N VAL A 365 11.50 -3.15 -12.78
CA VAL A 365 12.94 -2.90 -12.93
C VAL A 365 13.68 -3.61 -11.79
N PRO A 366 14.76 -4.40 -12.10
CA PRO A 366 15.58 -5.02 -11.06
C PRO A 366 16.08 -3.99 -10.03
N ALA A 367 15.91 -4.26 -8.74
CA ALA A 367 16.26 -3.33 -7.68
C ALA A 367 17.66 -3.56 -7.14
N ALA A 368 18.52 -2.54 -7.24
CA ALA A 368 19.85 -2.52 -6.64
C ALA A 368 19.87 -2.00 -5.19
N GLY A 369 18.81 -1.32 -4.76
CA GLY A 369 18.62 -0.74 -3.43
C GLY A 369 17.15 -0.78 -3.00
N PHE A 370 16.86 -0.27 -1.81
CA PHE A 370 15.51 -0.31 -1.24
C PHE A 370 14.67 0.91 -1.62
N VAL A 371 15.23 2.10 -1.56
CA VAL A 371 14.54 3.32 -2.01
C VAL A 371 14.36 3.25 -3.53
N PRO A 372 13.12 3.35 -4.06
CA PRO A 372 12.85 3.11 -5.48
C PRO A 372 13.19 4.28 -6.39
N MET A 373 13.08 4.04 -7.70
CA MET A 373 13.05 5.07 -8.73
C MET A 373 11.87 6.02 -8.53
N GLY A 374 12.00 7.26 -9.06
CA GLY A 374 10.94 8.27 -9.02
C GLY A 374 11.08 9.29 -7.90
N LEU A 375 11.99 9.06 -6.95
CA LEU A 375 12.37 10.03 -5.92
C LEU A 375 13.61 10.79 -6.35
N THR A 376 13.69 12.09 -6.02
CA THR A 376 14.81 12.94 -6.43
C THR A 376 15.57 13.50 -5.25
N GLU A 377 16.85 13.75 -5.48
CA GLU A 377 17.72 14.53 -4.61
C GLU A 377 17.19 15.98 -4.42
N PRO A 378 17.72 16.77 -3.49
CA PRO A 378 17.28 18.15 -3.24
C PRO A 378 17.29 19.07 -4.46
N ASP A 379 18.05 18.73 -5.50
CA ASP A 379 18.09 19.49 -6.75
C ASP A 379 16.83 19.32 -7.62
N GLY A 380 15.92 18.39 -7.24
CA GLY A 380 14.69 18.06 -7.95
C GLY A 380 14.90 17.49 -9.35
N LYS A 381 16.04 16.89 -9.64
CA LYS A 381 16.43 16.38 -10.98
C LYS A 381 17.21 15.08 -10.94
N THR A 382 18.15 14.97 -10.01
CA THR A 382 18.97 13.77 -9.86
C THR A 382 18.13 12.74 -9.13
N GLU A 383 17.97 11.55 -9.71
CA GLU A 383 17.30 10.44 -9.02
C GLU A 383 18.05 10.07 -7.74
N TYR A 384 17.33 9.81 -6.66
CA TYR A 384 17.94 9.37 -5.39
C TYR A 384 18.81 8.13 -5.60
N ILE A 385 18.34 7.16 -6.38
CA ILE A 385 19.09 5.92 -6.68
C ILE A 385 20.42 6.16 -7.38
N ALA A 386 20.63 7.31 -8.01
CA ALA A 386 21.91 7.65 -8.66
C ALA A 386 23.07 7.87 -7.68
N LYS A 387 22.77 7.96 -6.39
CA LYS A 387 23.75 8.06 -5.29
C LYS A 387 23.69 6.87 -4.32
N ASN A 388 22.87 5.85 -4.61
CA ASN A 388 22.77 4.66 -3.77
C ASN A 388 24.06 3.83 -3.79
N GLY A 389 24.26 3.10 -2.70
CA GLY A 389 25.38 2.20 -2.51
C GLY A 389 26.47 2.76 -1.59
N PRO A 390 27.36 1.90 -1.07
CA PRO A 390 28.36 2.27 -0.06
C PRO A 390 29.33 3.37 -0.50
N ASN A 391 29.50 3.55 -1.83
CA ASN A 391 30.40 4.55 -2.40
C ASN A 391 29.66 5.82 -2.87
N GLY A 392 28.33 5.85 -2.81
CA GLY A 392 27.53 6.96 -3.32
C GLY A 392 27.62 7.16 -4.83
N ASP A 393 27.85 6.10 -5.58
CA ASP A 393 28.12 6.09 -7.03
C ASP A 393 26.95 5.53 -7.86
N GLY A 394 25.82 5.19 -7.22
CA GLY A 394 24.64 4.63 -7.86
C GLY A 394 24.76 3.15 -8.23
N ALA A 395 25.84 2.48 -7.86
CA ALA A 395 26.00 1.05 -8.09
C ALA A 395 25.04 0.18 -7.25
N GLY A 396 24.46 0.76 -6.21
CA GLY A 396 23.58 0.06 -5.29
C GLY A 396 24.29 -0.95 -4.40
N TYR A 397 23.54 -1.94 -3.93
CA TYR A 397 24.00 -2.96 -2.97
C TYR A 397 24.05 -4.35 -3.56
N TYR A 398 23.41 -4.54 -4.71
CA TYR A 398 23.42 -5.76 -5.52
C TYR A 398 23.62 -5.37 -6.99
N SER A 399 24.56 -6.02 -7.69
CA SER A 399 24.64 -5.83 -9.14
C SER A 399 23.38 -6.39 -9.78
N VAL A 400 22.72 -5.58 -10.59
CA VAL A 400 21.53 -5.93 -11.37
C VAL A 400 21.85 -6.12 -12.86
N ASP A 401 23.13 -6.04 -13.22
CA ASP A 401 23.59 -6.42 -14.57
C ASP A 401 23.44 -7.95 -14.74
N PRO A 402 22.67 -8.42 -15.72
CA PRO A 402 22.49 -9.86 -15.94
C PRO A 402 23.79 -10.59 -16.20
N ASP A 403 24.81 -9.92 -16.75
CA ASP A 403 26.12 -10.50 -17.00
C ASP A 403 26.92 -10.73 -15.70
N ASP A 404 26.55 -10.09 -14.59
CA ASP A 404 27.16 -10.26 -13.27
C ASP A 404 26.52 -11.37 -12.42
N TYR A 405 25.42 -12.00 -12.85
CA TYR A 405 24.70 -12.98 -12.01
C TYR A 405 25.56 -14.16 -11.58
N GLU A 406 26.37 -14.74 -12.49
CA GLU A 406 27.30 -15.83 -12.15
C GLU A 406 28.33 -15.38 -11.10
N LYS A 407 28.87 -14.19 -11.22
CA LYS A 407 29.80 -13.59 -10.27
C LYS A 407 29.14 -13.31 -8.90
N ASN A 408 27.89 -12.85 -8.88
CA ASN A 408 27.11 -12.70 -7.65
C ASN A 408 26.95 -14.04 -6.92
N CYS A 409 26.68 -15.12 -7.66
CA CYS A 409 26.60 -16.48 -7.11
C CYS A 409 27.96 -16.97 -6.57
N GLU A 410 29.08 -16.68 -7.26
CA GLU A 410 30.43 -17.00 -6.78
C GLU A 410 30.75 -16.26 -5.47
N GLU A 411 30.39 -14.97 -5.36
CA GLU A 411 30.54 -14.18 -4.13
C GLU A 411 29.68 -14.77 -3.00
N ALA A 412 28.44 -15.15 -3.28
CA ALA A 412 27.54 -15.80 -2.32
C ALA A 412 28.16 -17.08 -1.75
N VAL A 413 28.71 -17.95 -2.61
CA VAL A 413 29.39 -19.19 -2.18
C VAL A 413 30.64 -18.86 -1.36
N ALA A 414 31.39 -17.82 -1.72
CA ALA A 414 32.56 -17.39 -0.93
C ALA A 414 32.17 -16.95 0.49
N LEU A 415 31.09 -16.16 0.62
CA LEU A 415 30.55 -15.75 1.93
C LEU A 415 30.08 -16.95 2.77
N LEU A 416 29.34 -17.89 2.16
CA LEU A 416 28.90 -19.11 2.86
C LEU A 416 30.10 -19.97 3.30
N ARG A 417 31.17 -20.04 2.51
CA ARG A 417 32.39 -20.78 2.84
C ARG A 417 33.14 -20.10 4.00
N GLU A 418 33.24 -18.78 4.00
CA GLU A 418 33.83 -18.02 5.10
C GLU A 418 33.11 -18.28 6.42
N VAL A 419 31.77 -18.25 6.43
CA VAL A 419 30.96 -18.56 7.61
C VAL A 419 31.11 -20.03 8.03
N ALA A 420 31.17 -20.97 7.10
CA ALA A 420 31.40 -22.37 7.40
C ALA A 420 32.76 -22.60 8.08
N GLU A 421 33.81 -21.95 7.58
CA GLU A 421 35.17 -22.05 8.12
C GLU A 421 35.30 -21.39 9.50
N SER A 422 34.64 -20.24 9.72
CA SER A 422 34.67 -19.51 10.99
C SER A 422 33.92 -20.21 12.11
N THR A 423 32.77 -20.83 11.77
CA THR A 423 31.84 -21.41 12.77
C THR A 423 32.00 -22.91 12.95
N GLY A 424 32.33 -23.63 11.87
CA GLY A 424 32.32 -25.10 11.84
C GLY A 424 30.92 -25.73 11.95
N LEU A 425 29.85 -24.96 11.78
CA LEU A 425 28.47 -25.43 11.94
C LEU A 425 27.95 -26.20 10.73
N TYR A 426 28.53 -25.96 9.55
CA TYR A 426 28.26 -26.66 8.30
C TYR A 426 29.52 -26.66 7.42
N THR A 427 29.46 -27.28 6.26
CA THR A 427 30.56 -27.30 5.28
C THR A 427 30.06 -26.86 3.90
N VAL A 428 30.96 -26.34 3.06
CA VAL A 428 30.72 -26.01 1.66
C VAL A 428 31.68 -26.80 0.79
N ASP A 429 31.17 -27.60 -0.12
CA ASP A 429 32.00 -28.45 -0.99
C ASP A 429 32.70 -27.66 -2.13
N GLU A 430 33.44 -28.34 -2.98
CA GLU A 430 34.17 -27.73 -4.12
C GLU A 430 33.22 -27.11 -5.18
N ASN A 431 31.98 -27.57 -5.25
CA ASN A 431 30.95 -27.08 -6.16
C ASN A 431 30.09 -25.97 -5.53
N GLY A 432 30.39 -25.52 -4.31
CA GLY A 432 29.64 -24.47 -3.61
C GLY A 432 28.38 -24.98 -2.87
N VAL A 433 28.23 -26.30 -2.74
CA VAL A 433 27.04 -26.91 -2.13
C VAL A 433 27.24 -27.00 -0.61
N VAL A 434 26.31 -26.45 0.16
CA VAL A 434 26.31 -26.54 1.62
C VAL A 434 25.89 -27.93 2.10
N SER A 435 26.44 -28.36 3.23
CA SER A 435 26.04 -29.62 3.85
C SER A 435 24.64 -29.53 4.50
N LYS A 436 24.04 -30.70 4.77
CA LYS A 436 22.69 -30.82 5.35
C LYS A 436 22.54 -30.18 6.73
N GLU A 437 23.64 -29.83 7.40
CA GLU A 437 23.68 -29.13 8.68
C GLU A 437 23.36 -27.63 8.54
N PHE A 438 23.38 -27.09 7.30
CA PHE A 438 22.91 -25.72 7.04
C PHE A 438 21.42 -25.61 7.41
N PRO A 439 20.98 -24.53 8.11
CA PRO A 439 19.59 -24.39 8.55
C PRO A 439 18.59 -24.43 7.40
N THR A 440 17.43 -25.02 7.64
CA THR A 440 16.30 -24.93 6.71
C THR A 440 15.69 -23.54 6.78
N ILE A 441 15.39 -22.97 5.62
CA ILE A 441 14.71 -21.67 5.49
C ILE A 441 13.21 -21.90 5.37
N ALA A 442 12.42 -21.32 6.25
CA ALA A 442 10.96 -21.24 6.10
C ALA A 442 10.61 -19.94 5.36
N TYR A 443 10.14 -20.07 4.11
CA TYR A 443 9.72 -18.93 3.29
C TYR A 443 8.21 -18.75 3.40
N LEU A 444 7.80 -17.58 3.88
CA LEU A 444 6.40 -17.18 4.06
C LEU A 444 5.95 -16.32 2.86
N THR A 445 4.80 -16.67 2.27
CA THR A 445 4.15 -15.89 1.22
C THR A 445 2.63 -15.90 1.40
N ASN A 446 1.95 -14.90 0.84
CA ASN A 446 0.50 -14.94 0.68
C ASN A 446 0.10 -15.62 -0.63
N GLU A 447 -1.19 -15.79 -0.83
CA GLU A 447 -1.78 -16.23 -2.09
C GLU A 447 -1.52 -15.20 -3.21
N GLY A 448 -1.58 -15.63 -4.45
CA GLY A 448 -1.24 -14.84 -5.64
C GLY A 448 -0.21 -15.55 -6.53
N THR A 449 -0.57 -15.70 -7.80
CA THR A 449 0.21 -16.53 -8.75
C THR A 449 1.64 -16.04 -8.95
N GLY A 450 1.86 -14.72 -8.99
CA GLY A 450 3.19 -14.12 -9.10
C GLY A 450 4.06 -14.35 -7.86
N HIS A 451 3.51 -14.23 -6.66
CA HIS A 451 4.23 -14.45 -5.41
C HIS A 451 4.65 -15.91 -5.25
N GLU A 452 3.76 -16.84 -5.62
CA GLU A 452 4.05 -18.28 -5.62
C GLU A 452 5.16 -18.63 -6.63
N ALA A 453 5.12 -18.06 -7.83
CA ALA A 453 6.14 -18.28 -8.85
C ALA A 453 7.52 -17.79 -8.39
N ILE A 454 7.61 -16.64 -7.73
CA ILE A 454 8.86 -16.14 -7.13
C ILE A 454 9.34 -17.09 -6.03
N ALA A 455 8.48 -17.53 -5.12
CA ALA A 455 8.84 -18.46 -4.05
C ALA A 455 9.39 -19.79 -4.60
N ILE A 456 8.77 -20.36 -5.64
CA ILE A 456 9.21 -21.57 -6.33
C ILE A 456 10.56 -21.34 -7.02
N ASN A 457 10.76 -20.20 -7.67
CA ASN A 457 12.04 -19.84 -8.29
C ASN A 457 13.16 -19.78 -7.25
N LEU A 458 12.95 -19.09 -6.12
CA LEU A 458 13.92 -19.00 -5.03
C LEU A 458 14.24 -20.39 -4.44
N GLN A 459 13.22 -21.22 -4.21
CA GLN A 459 13.40 -22.58 -3.74
C GLN A 459 14.27 -23.41 -4.69
N ALA A 460 14.00 -23.35 -5.99
CA ALA A 460 14.76 -24.06 -7.01
C ALA A 460 16.21 -23.54 -7.10
N THR A 461 16.42 -22.25 -7.00
CA THR A 461 17.74 -21.62 -6.99
C THR A 461 18.55 -22.07 -5.77
N PHE A 462 18.02 -21.96 -4.57
CA PHE A 462 18.70 -22.34 -3.33
C PHE A 462 19.01 -23.84 -3.28
N ALA A 463 18.12 -24.68 -3.82
CA ALA A 463 18.33 -26.12 -3.88
C ALA A 463 19.59 -26.51 -4.69
N GLN A 464 20.01 -25.71 -5.69
CA GLN A 464 21.23 -25.96 -6.47
C GLN A 464 22.49 -25.87 -5.59
N TYR A 465 22.42 -25.07 -4.51
CA TYR A 465 23.48 -24.89 -3.53
C TYR A 465 23.31 -25.74 -2.27
N GLY A 466 22.36 -26.70 -2.28
CA GLY A 466 22.08 -27.59 -1.14
C GLY A 466 21.31 -26.93 0.00
N ILE A 467 20.84 -25.70 -0.18
CA ILE A 467 20.05 -24.97 0.80
C ILE A 467 18.61 -25.45 0.73
N ASN A 468 18.10 -26.00 1.84
CA ASN A 468 16.73 -26.45 1.93
C ASN A 468 15.80 -25.28 2.28
N MET A 469 14.79 -25.04 1.45
CA MET A 469 13.76 -24.03 1.68
C MET A 469 12.37 -24.67 1.57
N THR A 470 11.52 -24.40 2.58
CA THR A 470 10.11 -24.76 2.56
C THR A 470 9.28 -23.53 2.27
N ILE A 471 8.17 -23.68 1.56
CA ILE A 471 7.25 -22.60 1.24
C ILE A 471 6.00 -22.77 2.09
N GLU A 472 5.65 -21.75 2.84
CA GLU A 472 4.41 -21.63 3.58
C GLU A 472 3.56 -20.53 2.96
N LYS A 473 2.36 -20.91 2.50
CA LYS A 473 1.40 -20.00 1.87
C LYS A 473 0.25 -19.76 2.84
N GLN A 474 -0.11 -18.49 3.03
CA GLN A 474 -1.19 -18.08 3.93
C GLN A 474 -2.14 -17.12 3.22
N GLU A 475 -3.38 -17.08 3.69
CA GLU A 475 -4.37 -16.06 3.34
C GLU A 475 -3.87 -14.67 3.82
N TRP A 476 -4.32 -13.59 3.13
CA TRP A 476 -3.72 -12.26 3.23
C TRP A 476 -3.63 -11.70 4.66
N ALA A 477 -4.74 -11.64 5.40
CA ALA A 477 -4.75 -11.08 6.76
C ALA A 477 -3.91 -11.93 7.73
N THR A 478 -3.97 -13.25 7.61
CA THR A 478 -3.12 -14.17 8.39
C THR A 478 -1.64 -13.97 8.07
N PHE A 479 -1.30 -13.83 6.79
CA PHE A 479 0.06 -13.58 6.32
C PHE A 479 0.62 -12.28 6.92
N LEU A 480 -0.13 -11.19 6.89
CA LEU A 480 0.28 -9.90 7.45
C LEU A 480 0.61 -10.04 8.94
N ASN A 481 -0.27 -10.67 9.72
CA ASN A 481 -0.07 -10.88 11.16
C ASN A 481 1.12 -11.78 11.47
N THR A 482 1.30 -12.89 10.73
CA THR A 482 2.44 -13.80 10.87
C THR A 482 3.76 -13.07 10.61
N ARG A 483 3.80 -12.25 9.57
CA ARG A 483 4.96 -11.46 9.18
C ARG A 483 5.31 -10.40 10.23
N LYS A 484 4.34 -9.62 10.69
CA LYS A 484 4.50 -8.61 11.75
C LYS A 484 5.04 -9.20 13.05
N ASN A 485 4.59 -10.39 13.40
CA ASN A 485 5.06 -11.10 14.60
C ASN A 485 6.47 -11.69 14.46
N GLY A 486 7.03 -11.74 13.26
CA GLY A 486 8.34 -12.34 12.99
C GLY A 486 8.33 -13.88 13.03
N ASP A 487 7.20 -14.52 12.76
CA ASP A 487 7.05 -15.98 12.78
C ASP A 487 7.44 -16.63 11.43
N TYR A 488 8.66 -16.31 10.93
CA TYR A 488 9.17 -16.77 9.65
C TYR A 488 10.71 -16.72 9.62
N SER A 489 11.35 -17.39 8.66
CA SER A 489 12.79 -17.20 8.37
C SER A 489 13.00 -16.13 7.30
N VAL A 490 12.31 -16.26 6.18
CA VAL A 490 12.28 -15.30 5.06
C VAL A 490 10.84 -15.12 4.62
N ALA A 491 10.41 -13.89 4.40
CA ALA A 491 9.07 -13.61 3.91
C ALA A 491 9.11 -12.73 2.67
N ARG A 492 8.16 -12.93 1.74
CA ARG A 492 7.93 -11.92 0.71
C ARG A 492 7.45 -10.64 1.39
N ASN A 493 7.85 -9.52 0.83
CA ASN A 493 7.40 -8.22 1.30
C ASN A 493 7.32 -7.23 0.15
N GLY A 494 6.65 -6.11 0.38
CA GLY A 494 6.57 -5.00 -0.54
C GLY A 494 6.30 -3.72 0.24
N TRP A 495 6.88 -2.63 -0.20
CA TRP A 495 6.63 -1.32 0.36
C TRP A 495 6.33 -0.33 -0.76
N LEU A 496 5.20 0.35 -0.65
CA LEU A 496 4.85 1.49 -1.47
C LEU A 496 5.07 2.76 -0.64
N GLY A 497 5.53 3.83 -1.29
CA GLY A 497 5.74 5.09 -0.59
C GLY A 497 4.43 5.64 -0.04
N ASP A 498 4.43 6.02 1.21
CA ASP A 498 3.28 6.66 1.85
C ASP A 498 3.12 8.11 1.38
N TYR A 499 4.24 8.72 1.01
CA TYR A 499 4.36 10.08 0.49
C TYR A 499 5.65 10.23 -0.34
N ASN A 500 5.76 11.34 -1.08
CA ASN A 500 6.83 11.57 -2.07
C ASN A 500 8.13 12.07 -1.42
N ASP A 501 8.72 11.29 -0.50
CA ASP A 501 10.02 11.56 0.11
C ASP A 501 10.75 10.25 0.42
N PRO A 502 12.10 10.15 0.23
CA PRO A 502 12.84 8.92 0.50
C PRO A 502 12.71 8.39 1.93
N ILE A 503 12.44 9.26 2.92
CA ILE A 503 12.29 8.83 4.31
C ILE A 503 11.09 7.89 4.50
N SER A 504 10.07 7.95 3.63
CA SER A 504 8.95 6.98 3.65
C SER A 504 9.40 5.52 3.48
N PHE A 505 10.60 5.29 2.93
CA PHE A 505 11.23 3.97 2.79
C PHE A 505 12.20 3.66 3.93
N LEU A 506 12.57 4.63 4.74
CA LEU A 506 13.66 4.48 5.72
C LEU A 506 13.17 4.54 7.16
N ASP A 507 12.19 5.38 7.49
CA ASP A 507 11.73 5.52 8.88
C ASP A 507 10.89 4.34 9.38
N MET A 508 10.38 3.50 8.49
CA MET A 508 9.71 2.26 8.86
C MET A 508 10.62 1.23 9.57
N TRP A 509 11.95 1.40 9.51
CA TRP A 509 12.93 0.46 10.09
C TRP A 509 13.44 0.87 11.48
N ILE A 510 12.96 1.97 12.05
CA ILE A 510 13.28 2.31 13.44
C ILE A 510 12.75 1.25 14.40
N THR A 511 13.37 1.11 15.55
CA THR A 511 13.05 0.05 16.52
C THR A 511 11.63 0.13 17.07
N THR A 512 11.03 1.31 17.06
CA THR A 512 9.65 1.57 17.54
C THR A 512 8.59 1.41 16.47
N SER A 513 8.96 1.23 15.19
CA SER A 513 8.00 1.06 14.09
C SER A 513 7.28 -0.27 14.15
N GLY A 514 5.96 -0.26 13.98
CA GLY A 514 5.12 -1.44 13.78
C GLY A 514 5.34 -2.11 12.42
N ASN A 515 5.80 -1.34 11.43
CA ASN A 515 6.09 -1.84 10.07
C ASN A 515 7.46 -2.49 9.91
N ASN A 516 8.28 -2.55 10.98
CA ASN A 516 9.58 -3.22 10.98
C ASN A 516 9.43 -4.75 11.07
N ASP A 517 8.95 -5.35 9.98
CA ASP A 517 8.65 -6.78 9.90
C ASP A 517 9.90 -7.67 10.05
N SER A 518 11.07 -7.21 9.56
CA SER A 518 12.31 -7.98 9.67
C SER A 518 12.88 -8.07 11.08
N GLN A 519 12.24 -7.41 12.06
CA GLN A 519 12.71 -7.32 13.45
C GLN A 519 14.09 -6.62 13.56
N PHE A 520 14.41 -5.76 12.58
CA PHE A 520 15.66 -5.01 12.55
C PHE A 520 15.82 -4.20 13.85
N GLY A 521 16.99 -4.31 14.47
CA GLY A 521 17.29 -3.62 15.73
C GLY A 521 16.55 -4.15 16.96
N LYS A 522 15.79 -5.25 16.85
CA LYS A 522 15.05 -5.87 17.97
C LYS A 522 15.73 -7.17 18.43
N GLY A 523 15.42 -7.62 19.66
CA GLY A 523 15.90 -8.90 20.21
C GLY A 523 17.44 -8.99 20.27
N GLU A 524 18.00 -10.15 19.91
CA GLU A 524 19.46 -10.37 19.90
C GLU A 524 20.19 -9.49 18.90
N HIS A 525 19.55 -9.19 17.76
CA HIS A 525 20.09 -8.29 16.75
C HIS A 525 20.37 -6.88 17.30
N ALA A 526 19.56 -6.41 18.24
CA ALA A 526 19.76 -5.12 18.91
C ALA A 526 21.07 -5.03 19.70
N THR A 527 21.67 -6.15 20.09
CA THR A 527 22.87 -6.19 20.92
C THR A 527 24.18 -6.16 20.12
N TYR A 528 24.12 -6.31 18.81
CA TYR A 528 25.31 -6.35 17.96
C TYR A 528 25.90 -4.96 17.73
N ALA A 529 27.13 -4.75 18.18
CA ALA A 529 27.85 -3.47 18.13
C ALA A 529 28.93 -3.44 17.03
N GLY A 530 28.67 -4.07 15.89
CA GLY A 530 29.63 -4.20 14.79
C GLY A 530 29.70 -3.00 13.85
N TYR A 531 28.76 -2.07 13.93
CA TYR A 531 28.69 -0.91 13.07
C TYR A 531 29.45 0.30 13.64
N THR A 532 30.03 1.13 12.76
CA THR A 532 30.73 2.37 13.13
C THR A 532 30.13 3.54 12.35
N TYR A 533 29.33 4.36 13.00
CA TYR A 533 28.72 5.56 12.42
C TYR A 533 29.56 6.79 12.73
N LYS A 534 29.90 7.61 11.72
CA LYS A 534 30.73 8.84 11.85
C LYS A 534 32.01 8.63 12.66
N GLY A 535 32.63 7.45 12.61
CA GLY A 535 33.83 7.10 13.35
C GLY A 535 33.62 6.77 14.83
N GLU A 536 32.37 6.74 15.32
CA GLU A 536 32.01 6.30 16.66
C GLU A 536 31.75 4.79 16.64
N GLY A 537 32.77 4.01 16.98
CA GLY A 537 32.63 2.56 17.12
C GLY A 537 31.89 2.12 18.38
N GLY A 538 31.39 0.87 18.40
CA GLY A 538 30.82 0.24 19.59
C GLY A 538 29.35 0.53 19.85
N LYS A 539 28.65 1.18 18.91
CA LYS A 539 27.17 1.29 18.90
C LYS A 539 26.55 0.09 18.20
N THR A 540 25.33 -0.25 18.58
CA THR A 540 24.54 -1.24 17.88
C THR A 540 24.00 -0.67 16.55
N TRP A 541 23.60 -1.53 15.63
CA TRP A 541 22.92 -1.08 14.41
C TRP A 541 21.64 -0.28 14.73
N ALA A 542 20.84 -0.76 15.68
CA ALA A 542 19.63 -0.09 16.12
C ALA A 542 19.89 1.34 16.61
N GLU A 543 20.84 1.50 17.56
CA GLU A 543 21.19 2.83 18.10
C GLU A 543 21.70 3.78 17.02
N SER A 544 22.45 3.27 16.03
CA SER A 544 22.96 4.07 14.92
C SER A 544 21.85 4.46 13.96
N TYR A 545 20.96 3.52 13.61
CA TYR A 545 19.88 3.74 12.66
C TYR A 545 18.83 4.71 13.23
N ASP A 546 18.29 4.44 14.42
CA ASP A 546 17.29 5.28 15.07
C ASP A 546 17.81 6.72 15.25
N LYS A 547 19.10 6.86 15.61
CA LYS A 547 19.75 8.18 15.71
C LYS A 547 19.81 8.90 14.36
N ILE A 548 20.18 8.19 13.28
CA ILE A 548 20.26 8.80 11.95
C ILE A 548 18.88 9.26 11.50
N ILE A 549 17.86 8.43 11.64
CA ILE A 549 16.49 8.79 11.26
C ILE A 549 15.99 9.99 12.07
N SER A 550 16.31 10.04 13.38
CA SER A 550 16.00 11.21 14.21
C SER A 550 16.73 12.46 13.71
N GLU A 551 18.01 12.37 13.31
CA GLU A 551 18.77 13.47 12.71
C GLU A 551 18.20 13.90 11.35
N VAL A 552 17.75 12.94 10.50
CA VAL A 552 17.04 13.23 9.23
C VAL A 552 15.80 14.08 9.48
N LYS A 553 14.96 13.68 10.47
CA LYS A 553 13.73 14.39 10.81
C LYS A 553 13.97 15.76 11.45
N ALA A 554 15.14 15.98 12.09
CA ALA A 554 15.51 17.23 12.74
C ALA A 554 16.31 18.19 11.84
N SER A 555 16.88 17.73 10.71
CA SER A 555 17.73 18.54 9.86
C SER A 555 16.93 19.56 9.05
N LYS A 556 17.38 20.82 9.06
CA LYS A 556 16.86 21.93 8.24
C LYS A 556 17.65 22.11 6.93
N ASP A 557 18.76 21.38 6.76
CA ASP A 557 19.61 21.42 5.57
C ASP A 557 19.25 20.23 4.66
N PRO A 558 18.68 20.46 3.47
CA PRO A 558 18.28 19.39 2.58
C PRO A 558 19.44 18.48 2.15
N GLU A 559 20.63 19.02 1.94
CA GLU A 559 21.79 18.22 1.52
C GLU A 559 22.28 17.32 2.68
N GLU A 560 22.33 17.84 3.91
CA GLU A 560 22.64 17.04 5.09
C GLU A 560 21.59 15.95 5.31
N ARG A 561 20.30 16.30 5.18
CA ARG A 561 19.18 15.38 5.34
C ARG A 561 19.29 14.19 4.38
N PHE A 562 19.55 14.43 3.09
CA PHE A 562 19.69 13.39 2.10
C PHE A 562 20.95 12.54 2.30
N ALA A 563 22.06 13.15 2.68
CA ALA A 563 23.28 12.41 3.03
C ALA A 563 23.05 11.44 4.21
N LEU A 564 22.24 11.84 5.21
CA LEU A 564 21.84 10.98 6.33
C LEU A 564 20.91 9.85 5.88
N MET A 565 20.00 10.10 4.93
CA MET A 565 19.13 9.06 4.39
C MET A 565 19.92 8.00 3.62
N HIS A 566 20.90 8.38 2.79
CA HIS A 566 21.81 7.43 2.16
C HIS A 566 22.62 6.62 3.19
N GLU A 567 23.05 7.24 4.29
CA GLU A 567 23.75 6.51 5.37
C GLU A 567 22.81 5.52 6.08
N ALA A 568 21.55 5.87 6.31
CA ALA A 568 20.55 4.95 6.86
C ALA A 568 20.34 3.74 5.94
N GLU A 569 20.18 3.95 4.63
CA GLU A 569 20.06 2.87 3.67
C GLU A 569 21.31 1.98 3.63
N ASN A 570 22.51 2.56 3.72
CA ASN A 570 23.76 1.80 3.82
C ASN A 570 23.75 0.84 5.03
N ILE A 571 23.32 1.31 6.21
CA ILE A 571 23.23 0.48 7.41
C ILE A 571 22.23 -0.67 7.21
N LEU A 572 21.02 -0.36 6.74
CA LEU A 572 19.98 -1.34 6.53
C LEU A 572 20.45 -2.46 5.59
N MET A 573 21.06 -2.06 4.47
CA MET A 573 21.52 -3.00 3.44
C MET A 573 22.76 -3.79 3.85
N GLU A 574 23.65 -3.22 4.68
CA GLU A 574 24.83 -3.93 5.24
C GLU A 574 24.40 -5.09 6.13
N THR A 575 23.32 -4.93 6.90
CA THR A 575 22.83 -5.99 7.77
C THR A 575 22.19 -7.16 7.00
N GLY A 576 21.79 -6.93 5.75
CA GLY A 576 21.04 -7.89 4.95
C GLY A 576 19.65 -8.22 5.53
N ALA A 577 19.10 -7.38 6.42
CA ALA A 577 17.77 -7.57 6.97
C ALA A 577 16.67 -7.64 5.91
N ILE A 578 16.92 -7.00 4.78
CA ILE A 578 16.08 -7.05 3.59
C ILE A 578 16.91 -7.29 2.33
N CYS A 579 16.26 -7.81 1.30
CA CYS A 579 16.85 -7.96 -0.02
C CYS A 579 15.87 -7.46 -1.09
N PRO A 580 16.07 -6.26 -1.66
CA PRO A 580 15.28 -5.74 -2.77
C PRO A 580 15.38 -6.64 -3.99
N ILE A 581 14.27 -6.81 -4.69
CA ILE A 581 14.18 -7.67 -5.89
C ILE A 581 13.87 -6.82 -7.12
N TYR A 582 12.76 -6.05 -7.08
CA TYR A 582 12.42 -5.14 -8.18
C TYR A 582 11.66 -3.90 -7.69
N TYR A 583 11.70 -2.85 -8.49
CA TYR A 583 10.83 -1.69 -8.34
C TYR A 583 9.51 -1.97 -9.04
N TYR A 584 8.42 -1.62 -8.39
CA TYR A 584 7.07 -1.92 -8.83
C TYR A 584 6.65 -1.20 -10.11
N THR A 585 5.81 -1.86 -10.88
CA THR A 585 4.81 -1.27 -11.75
C THR A 585 3.43 -1.66 -11.24
N ASP A 586 2.46 -0.79 -11.42
CA ASP A 586 1.06 -1.02 -11.09
C ASP A 586 0.36 -1.70 -12.26
N ILE A 587 -0.20 -2.89 -12.04
CA ILE A 587 -0.87 -3.69 -13.06
C ILE A 587 -2.32 -3.84 -12.66
N PHE A 588 -3.22 -3.35 -13.49
CA PHE A 588 -4.65 -3.49 -13.26
C PHE A 588 -5.42 -3.57 -14.56
N MET A 589 -6.67 -4.04 -14.49
CA MET A 589 -7.62 -3.93 -15.60
C MET A 589 -8.79 -3.04 -15.21
N LYS A 590 -9.18 -2.19 -16.15
CA LYS A 590 -10.28 -1.25 -16.00
C LYS A 590 -11.15 -1.28 -17.25
N SER A 591 -12.46 -1.50 -17.11
CA SER A 591 -13.41 -1.41 -18.22
C SER A 591 -13.34 -0.04 -18.88
N THR A 592 -13.43 -0.01 -20.20
CA THR A 592 -13.52 1.24 -20.97
C THR A 592 -14.77 2.06 -20.61
N ASP A 593 -15.81 1.43 -20.07
CA ASP A 593 -17.03 2.10 -19.65
C ASP A 593 -16.88 2.80 -18.29
N LEU A 594 -15.89 2.39 -17.46
CA LEU A 594 -15.63 2.99 -16.14
C LEU A 594 -14.88 4.33 -16.29
N GLN A 595 -15.58 5.42 -16.06
CA GLN A 595 -15.06 6.78 -16.10
C GLN A 595 -14.75 7.30 -14.69
N GLY A 596 -13.84 8.29 -14.56
CA GLY A 596 -13.54 8.97 -13.30
C GLY A 596 -12.74 8.17 -12.27
N ALA A 597 -12.39 6.91 -12.56
CA ALA A 597 -11.51 6.09 -11.73
C ALA A 597 -10.04 6.27 -12.15
N PHE A 598 -9.12 6.33 -11.16
CA PHE A 598 -7.69 6.39 -11.43
C PHE A 598 -6.88 5.65 -10.35
N ALA A 599 -5.68 5.21 -10.72
CA ALA A 599 -4.68 4.64 -9.83
C ALA A 599 -3.65 5.70 -9.44
N SER A 600 -3.13 5.61 -8.22
CA SER A 600 -2.09 6.50 -7.68
C SER A 600 -0.73 5.80 -7.70
N PRO A 601 0.38 6.48 -7.98
CA PRO A 601 1.72 5.93 -7.79
C PRO A 601 2.01 5.46 -6.36
N LEU A 602 1.24 5.94 -5.38
CA LEU A 602 1.26 5.48 -3.98
C LEU A 602 0.43 4.21 -3.74
N GLY A 603 -0.14 3.60 -4.79
CA GLY A 603 -0.86 2.34 -4.76
C GLY A 603 -2.37 2.46 -4.57
N TYR A 604 -2.90 3.58 -4.14
CA TYR A 604 -4.33 3.74 -3.90
C TYR A 604 -5.12 3.80 -5.21
N LYS A 605 -6.31 3.21 -5.19
CA LYS A 605 -7.28 3.27 -6.30
C LYS A 605 -8.44 4.19 -5.90
N TYR A 606 -8.71 5.17 -6.74
CA TYR A 606 -9.71 6.21 -6.49
C TYR A 606 -10.96 5.99 -7.34
N PHE A 607 -12.09 5.73 -6.68
CA PHE A 607 -13.39 5.52 -7.31
C PHE A 607 -14.46 6.49 -6.83
N MET A 608 -14.10 7.44 -5.96
CA MET A 608 -15.07 8.32 -5.31
C MET A 608 -15.89 9.18 -6.28
N TYR A 609 -15.38 9.40 -7.49
CA TYR A 609 -16.07 10.12 -8.55
C TYR A 609 -16.27 9.26 -9.80
N ALA A 610 -16.13 7.93 -9.66
CA ALA A 610 -16.30 7.01 -10.76
C ALA A 610 -17.77 6.84 -11.15
N TYR A 611 -18.02 6.59 -12.44
CA TYR A 611 -19.34 6.34 -12.98
C TYR A 611 -19.28 5.53 -14.28
N VAL A 612 -20.44 4.97 -14.67
CA VAL A 612 -20.68 4.34 -15.98
C VAL A 612 -21.94 4.97 -16.57
N GLU A 613 -21.87 5.37 -17.84
CA GLU A 613 -23.03 5.83 -18.62
C GLU A 613 -23.76 4.62 -19.23
N GLU A 614 -25.11 4.48 -19.00
CA GLU A 614 -25.94 3.38 -19.50
C GLU A 614 -26.54 3.66 -20.88
#